data_d11b5f85b231f63a722dde23ab01906d
#
_entry.id   d11b5f85b231f63a722dde23ab01906d
#
_cell.length_a   1.000
_cell.length_b   1.000
_cell.length_c   1.000
_cell.angle_alpha   90.00
_cell.angle_beta   90.00
_cell.angle_gamma   90.00
#
_symmetry.space_group_name_H-M   'P 1'
#
loop_
_entity.id
_entity.type
_entity.pdbx_description
1 polymer ?
#
loop_
_entity_poly.entity_id
_entity_poly.type
_entity_poly.pdbx_seq_one_letter_code
_entity_poly.pdbx_strand_id
1 'polypeptide(L)' 'MARELTERQQKFLAVLMDEAGGDISTAKLMAGYSANTSNLEVTNSLKEEIIDVTHSYLARNVPKAAMAMVGALYD' A
#
# COMPACT_ATOMS: atom_id res chain seq x y z
N MET A 1 10.62 -13.87 -6.32
CA MET A 1 11.17 -13.10 -7.44
C MET A 1 10.16 -12.10 -7.94
N ALA A 2 10.58 -10.86 -8.12
CA ALA A 2 9.68 -9.81 -8.55
C ALA A 2 9.32 -9.99 -10.03
N ARG A 3 8.04 -9.96 -10.34
CA ARG A 3 7.59 -9.95 -11.72
C ARG A 3 7.62 -8.53 -12.26
N GLU A 4 7.63 -8.42 -13.57
CA GLU A 4 7.59 -7.12 -14.22
C GLU A 4 6.19 -6.53 -14.14
N LEU A 5 6.07 -5.34 -13.57
CA LEU A 5 4.79 -4.67 -13.38
C LEU A 5 4.57 -3.61 -14.46
N THR A 6 3.30 -3.40 -14.83
CA THR A 6 2.96 -2.31 -15.75
C THR A 6 3.14 -0.97 -15.03
N GLU A 7 3.23 0.11 -15.81
CA GLU A 7 3.34 1.46 -15.24
C GLU A 7 2.16 1.78 -14.32
N ARG A 8 0.97 1.35 -14.72
CA ARG A 8 -0.24 1.56 -13.92
C ARG A 8 -0.16 0.83 -12.59
N GLN A 9 0.32 -0.42 -12.60
CA GLN A 9 0.49 -1.19 -11.38
C GLN A 9 1.54 -0.55 -10.47
N GLN A 10 2.64 -0.09 -11.04
CA GLN A 10 3.68 0.60 -10.29
C GLN A 10 3.14 1.88 -9.66
N LYS A 11 2.38 2.66 -10.41
CA LYS A 11 1.77 3.89 -9.92
C LYS A 11 0.80 3.61 -8.77
N PHE A 12 -0.04 2.57 -8.93
CA PHE A 12 -0.97 2.16 -7.90
C PHE A 12 -0.24 1.88 -6.58
N LEU A 13 0.81 1.07 -6.65
CA LEU A 13 1.57 0.71 -5.45
C LEU A 13 2.27 1.93 -4.84
N ALA A 14 2.78 2.83 -5.69
CA ALA A 14 3.49 4.01 -5.22
C ALA A 14 2.58 4.96 -4.45
N VAL A 15 1.33 5.13 -4.87
CA VAL A 15 0.42 6.08 -4.22
C VAL A 15 -0.41 5.45 -3.11
N LEU A 16 -0.46 4.11 -3.05
CA LEU A 16 -1.38 3.42 -2.15
C LEU A 16 -1.20 3.80 -0.68
N MET A 17 0.01 3.85 -0.20
CA MET A 17 0.30 4.15 1.20
C MET A 17 0.51 5.63 1.49
N ASP A 18 0.81 6.41 0.47
CA ASP A 18 1.07 7.85 0.63
C ASP A 18 -0.18 8.68 0.31
N GLU A 19 -0.35 9.03 -0.94
CA GLU A 19 -1.40 9.96 -1.36
C GLU A 19 -2.80 9.40 -1.19
N ALA A 20 -2.98 8.10 -1.42
CA ALA A 20 -4.27 7.44 -1.27
C ALA A 20 -4.58 7.06 0.17
N GLY A 21 -3.60 7.13 1.07
CA GLY A 21 -3.80 6.84 2.49
C GLY A 21 -4.28 5.43 2.79
N GLY A 22 -3.93 4.47 1.93
CA GLY A 22 -4.35 3.08 2.08
C GLY A 22 -5.71 2.77 1.45
N ASP A 23 -6.35 3.75 0.81
CA ASP A 23 -7.64 3.54 0.16
C ASP A 23 -7.44 2.98 -1.25
N ILE A 24 -7.87 1.74 -1.46
CA ILE A 24 -7.74 1.06 -2.75
C ILE A 24 -8.46 1.81 -3.87
N SER A 25 -9.66 2.29 -3.62
CA SER A 25 -10.43 3.00 -4.65
C SER A 25 -9.71 4.27 -5.10
N THR A 26 -9.20 5.04 -4.15
CA THR A 26 -8.48 6.28 -4.45
C THR A 26 -7.19 5.98 -5.20
N ALA A 27 -6.41 5.00 -4.75
CA ALA A 27 -5.16 4.62 -5.39
C ALA A 27 -5.42 4.15 -6.83
N LYS A 28 -6.47 3.39 -7.03
CA LYS A 28 -6.86 2.88 -8.35
C LYS A 28 -7.14 4.02 -9.32
N LEU A 29 -7.89 5.01 -8.88
CA LEU A 29 -8.19 6.18 -9.71
C LEU A 29 -6.95 7.02 -9.99
N MET A 30 -6.13 7.23 -8.99
CA MET A 30 -4.88 7.99 -9.13
C MET A 30 -3.90 7.31 -10.09
N ALA A 31 -3.92 5.98 -10.12
CA ALA A 31 -3.04 5.20 -11.00
C ALA A 31 -3.53 5.17 -12.45
N GLY A 32 -4.76 5.61 -12.71
CA GLY A 32 -5.31 5.63 -14.06
C GLY A 32 -6.10 4.40 -14.44
N TYR A 33 -6.51 3.59 -13.48
CA TYR A 33 -7.41 2.47 -13.75
C TYR A 33 -8.81 2.99 -14.11
N SER A 34 -9.51 2.22 -14.93
CA SER A 34 -10.91 2.52 -15.25
C SER A 34 -11.77 2.42 -14.01
N ALA A 35 -12.79 3.29 -13.92
CA ALA A 35 -13.76 3.23 -12.84
C ALA A 35 -14.49 1.88 -12.81
N ASN A 36 -14.52 1.17 -13.93
CA ASN A 36 -15.16 -0.14 -14.02
C ASN A 36 -14.28 -1.28 -13.52
N THR A 37 -12.99 -1.03 -13.30
CA THR A 37 -12.08 -2.04 -12.76
C THR A 37 -12.40 -2.22 -11.29
N SER A 38 -12.70 -3.45 -10.87
CA SER A 38 -13.08 -3.69 -9.48
C SER A 38 -11.85 -3.66 -8.56
N ASN A 39 -12.06 -3.25 -7.31
CA ASN A 39 -11.01 -3.28 -6.31
C ASN A 39 -10.48 -4.69 -6.11
N LEU A 40 -11.37 -5.67 -6.16
CA LEU A 40 -11.01 -7.08 -5.99
C LEU A 40 -10.06 -7.55 -7.09
N GLU A 41 -10.31 -7.16 -8.34
CA GLU A 41 -9.41 -7.50 -9.44
C GLU A 41 -8.01 -6.94 -9.22
N VAL A 42 -7.93 -5.67 -8.83
CA VAL A 42 -6.64 -5.02 -8.61
C VAL A 42 -5.91 -5.67 -7.42
N THR A 43 -6.62 -5.87 -6.32
CA THR A 43 -6.01 -6.45 -5.12
C THR A 43 -5.57 -7.89 -5.35
N ASN A 44 -6.35 -8.69 -6.06
CA ASN A 44 -5.97 -10.07 -6.35
C ASN A 44 -4.75 -10.14 -7.27
N SER A 45 -4.69 -9.27 -8.27
CA SER A 45 -3.56 -9.29 -9.22
C SER A 45 -2.27 -8.77 -8.60
N LEU A 46 -2.37 -7.93 -7.57
CA LEU A 46 -1.21 -7.31 -6.91
C LEU A 46 -1.05 -7.70 -5.46
N LYS A 47 -1.67 -8.80 -5.05
CA LYS A 47 -1.73 -9.21 -3.66
C LYS A 47 -0.36 -9.25 -2.98
N GLU A 48 0.61 -9.90 -3.61
CA GLU A 48 1.96 -10.01 -3.04
C GLU A 48 2.65 -8.66 -2.97
N GLU A 49 2.51 -7.87 -4.02
CA GLU A 49 3.12 -6.55 -4.09
C GLU A 49 2.51 -5.60 -3.05
N ILE A 50 1.21 -5.69 -2.84
CA ILE A 50 0.53 -4.88 -1.83
C ILE A 50 1.04 -5.25 -0.43
N ILE A 51 1.22 -6.53 -0.16
CA ILE A 51 1.78 -6.99 1.11
C ILE A 51 3.20 -6.44 1.30
N ASP A 52 4.03 -6.51 0.26
CA ASP A 52 5.39 -6.00 0.32
C ASP A 52 5.43 -4.49 0.59
N VAL A 53 4.61 -3.73 -0.11
CA VAL A 53 4.53 -2.28 0.07
C VAL A 53 4.06 -1.95 1.49
N THR A 54 3.07 -2.67 1.98
CA THR A 54 2.54 -2.49 3.33
C THR A 54 3.61 -2.76 4.38
N HIS A 55 4.34 -3.87 4.23
CA HIS A 55 5.43 -4.21 5.14
C HIS A 55 6.52 -3.14 5.12
N SER A 56 6.88 -2.65 3.94
CA SER A 56 7.89 -1.60 3.81
C SER A 56 7.45 -0.31 4.49
N TYR A 57 6.19 0.05 4.32
CA TYR A 57 5.60 1.22 4.96
C TYR A 57 5.64 1.08 6.48
N LEU A 58 5.20 -0.06 7.00
CA LEU A 58 5.20 -0.31 8.43
C LEU A 58 6.62 -0.34 8.99
N ALA A 59 7.56 -0.93 8.25
CA ALA A 59 8.96 -0.99 8.68
C ALA A 59 9.57 0.40 8.86
N ARG A 60 9.13 1.37 8.03
CA ARG A 60 9.62 2.75 8.13
C ARG A 60 8.94 3.52 9.26
N ASN A 61 7.72 3.17 9.62
CA ASN A 61 6.90 3.94 10.56
C ASN A 61 6.75 3.30 11.94
N VAL A 62 6.75 1.96 11.97
CA VAL A 62 6.57 1.20 13.21
C VAL A 62 7.58 1.56 14.31
N PRO A 63 8.88 1.78 14.02
CA PRO A 63 9.81 2.08 15.10
C PRO A 63 9.37 3.22 16.01
N LYS A 64 8.87 4.31 15.44
CA LYS A 64 8.36 5.42 16.24
C LYS A 64 7.11 5.03 17.00
N ALA A 65 6.16 4.39 16.32
CA ALA A 65 4.91 3.99 16.93
C ALA A 65 5.14 2.94 18.02
N ALA A 66 6.01 1.98 17.77
CA ALA A 66 6.32 0.94 18.75
C ALA A 66 7.00 1.52 19.99
N MET A 67 7.91 2.45 19.79
CA MET A 67 8.58 3.10 20.92
C MET A 67 7.60 3.90 21.76
N ALA A 68 6.68 4.62 21.12
CA ALA A 68 5.66 5.37 21.82
C ALA A 68 4.73 4.45 22.61
N MET A 69 4.36 3.33 22.04
CA MET A 69 3.51 2.35 22.71
C MET A 69 4.20 1.70 23.90
N VAL A 70 5.48 1.37 23.74
CA VAL A 70 6.26 0.77 24.81
C VAL A 70 6.39 1.77 25.95
N GLY A 71 6.67 3.02 25.65
CA GLY A 71 6.72 4.07 26.67
C GLY A 71 5.40 4.19 27.42
N ALA A 72 4.29 4.17 26.68
CA ALA A 72 2.97 4.24 27.31
C ALA A 72 2.66 3.04 28.19
N LEU A 73 3.19 1.88 27.83
CA LEU A 73 2.95 0.65 28.59
C LEU A 73 3.78 0.59 29.88
N TYR A 74 4.94 1.19 29.89
CA TYR A 74 5.87 1.07 31.01
C TYR A 74 5.96 2.32 31.88
N ASP A 75 5.27 3.35 31.53
CA ASP A 75 5.25 4.58 32.35
C ASP A 75 4.31 4.48 33.52
#